data_61c7a049accbfcc0c62c85b3bf13002e
#
_entry.id   61c7a049accbfcc0c62c85b3bf13002e
#
_cell.length_a   1.000
_cell.length_b   1.000
_cell.length_c   1.000
_cell.angle_alpha   90.00
_cell.angle_beta   90.00
_cell.angle_gamma   90.00
#
_symmetry.space_group_name_H-M   'P 1'
#
loop_
_entity.id
_entity.type
_entity.pdbx_description
1 polymer ?
#
loop_
_entity_poly.entity_id
_entity_poly.type
_entity_poly.pdbx_seq_one_letter_code
_entity_poly.pdbx_strand_id
1 'polypeptide(L)'
;MSVSAIQSQRLFATLASGKRINSAADDAAGLAISEKLLAQTNGYTVGTNNAADGINLMNVADGALSTMQDSLQRIRELAVQASNGIYSASDKELIQMEIDGLKASIQDAAKGTEFNTMKLLDGSMASLSLATNPSGGGLEIQMDNSTLESLGISGFSVMGEFSLDDIDNAIKAVSKARSRMGAKTNVLNHTINYNENAGLNLMAANSRIRDTDYGRAVIDKNRDDILSQYRIFAMKAQMNNQAGVLKLLG
;
A
#
# COMPACT_ATOMS: atom_id res chain seq x y z
N MET A 1 36.21 -6.59 34.35
CA MET A 1 36.10 -7.64 33.31
C MET A 1 37.30 -7.54 32.38
N SER A 2 37.91 -8.65 32.00
CA SER A 2 39.03 -8.64 31.04
C SER A 2 38.51 -8.25 29.64
N VAL A 3 39.33 -7.58 28.85
CA VAL A 3 39.03 -7.18 27.44
C VAL A 3 38.58 -8.41 26.62
N SER A 4 39.12 -9.56 26.89
CA SER A 4 38.78 -10.86 26.28
C SER A 4 37.32 -11.30 26.57
N ALA A 5 36.81 -11.08 27.78
CA ALA A 5 35.45 -11.43 28.15
C ALA A 5 34.39 -10.51 27.42
N ILE A 6 34.71 -9.26 27.27
CA ILE A 6 33.86 -8.30 26.52
C ILE A 6 33.81 -8.66 25.04
N GLN A 7 34.95 -9.06 24.46
CA GLN A 7 35.03 -9.49 23.06
C GLN A 7 34.22 -10.77 22.78
N SER A 8 34.33 -11.79 23.64
CA SER A 8 33.51 -12.99 23.57
C SER A 8 32.02 -12.71 23.68
N GLN A 9 31.59 -11.80 24.57
CA GLN A 9 30.18 -11.41 24.71
C GLN A 9 29.66 -10.73 23.45
N ARG A 10 30.44 -9.83 22.83
CA ARG A 10 30.07 -9.18 21.57
C ARG A 10 29.92 -10.17 20.44
N LEU A 11 30.88 -11.08 20.25
CA LEU A 11 30.80 -12.13 19.23
C LEU A 11 29.58 -13.04 19.43
N PHE A 12 29.27 -13.38 20.67
CA PHE A 12 28.10 -14.18 21.01
C PHE A 12 26.81 -13.41 20.66
N ALA A 13 26.71 -12.13 21.00
CA ALA A 13 25.58 -11.26 20.66
C ALA A 13 25.42 -11.11 19.14
N THR A 14 26.51 -10.97 18.40
CA THR A 14 26.54 -10.90 16.94
C THR A 14 26.03 -12.19 16.28
N LEU A 15 26.48 -13.36 16.78
CA LEU A 15 26.04 -14.65 16.28
C LEU A 15 24.57 -14.94 16.64
N ALA A 16 24.14 -14.56 17.84
CA ALA A 16 22.76 -14.76 18.29
C ALA A 16 21.76 -13.89 17.55
N SER A 17 22.14 -12.65 17.20
CA SER A 17 21.26 -11.69 16.50
C SER A 17 21.35 -11.75 14.96
N GLY A 18 22.45 -12.34 14.42
CA GLY A 18 22.80 -12.26 13.01
C GLY A 18 23.22 -10.87 12.55
N LYS A 19 23.39 -9.92 13.50
CA LYS A 19 23.70 -8.51 13.21
C LYS A 19 25.08 -8.12 13.72
N ARG A 20 25.85 -7.43 12.90
CA ARG A 20 27.15 -6.85 13.24
C ARG A 20 27.02 -5.67 14.21
N ILE A 21 25.97 -4.85 14.00
CA ILE A 21 25.66 -3.67 14.82
C ILE A 21 24.42 -4.00 15.66
N ASN A 22 24.60 -4.23 16.96
CA ASN A 22 23.55 -4.55 17.92
C ASN A 22 23.21 -3.34 18.81
N SER A 23 24.18 -2.48 19.07
CA SER A 23 24.06 -1.33 19.95
C SER A 23 24.80 -0.10 19.38
N ALA A 24 24.46 1.08 19.88
CA ALA A 24 25.18 2.31 19.52
C ALA A 24 26.66 2.28 19.92
N ALA A 25 27.05 1.43 20.89
CA ALA A 25 28.45 1.23 21.29
C ALA A 25 29.27 0.46 20.23
N ASP A 26 28.62 -0.28 19.32
CA ASP A 26 29.29 -1.01 18.24
C ASP A 26 29.63 -0.08 17.06
N ASP A 27 28.65 0.69 16.61
CA ASP A 27 28.78 1.68 15.54
C ASP A 27 27.58 2.64 15.59
N ALA A 28 27.73 3.80 16.21
CA ALA A 28 26.65 4.77 16.36
C ALA A 28 26.19 5.35 15.00
N ALA A 29 27.13 5.59 14.08
CA ALA A 29 26.82 6.13 12.76
C ALA A 29 26.10 5.09 11.88
N GLY A 30 26.61 3.86 11.84
CA GLY A 30 26.00 2.75 11.12
C GLY A 30 24.61 2.41 11.66
N LEU A 31 24.43 2.43 12.97
CA LEU A 31 23.12 2.21 13.60
C LEU A 31 22.11 3.29 13.16
N ALA A 32 22.49 4.57 13.24
CA ALA A 32 21.60 5.67 12.86
C ALA A 32 21.18 5.60 11.38
N ILE A 33 22.12 5.25 10.48
CA ILE A 33 21.81 5.05 9.07
C ILE A 33 20.87 3.84 8.89
N SER A 34 21.16 2.73 9.56
CA SER A 34 20.35 1.50 9.51
C SER A 34 18.91 1.75 9.98
N GLU A 35 18.71 2.46 11.09
CA GLU A 35 17.38 2.80 11.60
C GLU A 35 16.62 3.72 10.62
N LYS A 36 17.31 4.67 9.99
CA LYS A 36 16.72 5.53 8.95
C LYS A 36 16.29 4.71 7.71
N LEU A 37 17.14 3.80 7.25
CA LEU A 37 16.81 2.90 6.13
C LEU A 37 15.62 1.99 6.48
N LEU A 38 15.57 1.47 7.70
CA LEU A 38 14.47 0.64 8.17
C LEU A 38 13.17 1.42 8.24
N ALA A 39 13.20 2.66 8.77
CA ALA A 39 12.04 3.55 8.79
C ALA A 39 11.51 3.85 7.37
N GLN A 40 12.42 4.08 6.40
CA GLN A 40 12.04 4.28 5.01
C GLN A 40 11.45 3.00 4.39
N THR A 41 12.03 1.84 4.64
CA THR A 41 11.52 0.54 4.16
C THR A 41 10.11 0.28 4.69
N ASN A 42 9.89 0.48 6.00
CA ASN A 42 8.56 0.35 6.59
C ASN A 42 7.57 1.35 5.98
N GLY A 43 8.00 2.57 5.72
CA GLY A 43 7.20 3.58 5.04
C GLY A 43 6.79 3.16 3.62
N TYR A 44 7.68 2.55 2.84
CA TYR A 44 7.34 1.99 1.52
C TYR A 44 6.36 0.82 1.64
N THR A 45 6.51 -0.06 2.63
CA THR A 45 5.58 -1.16 2.86
C THR A 45 4.17 -0.65 3.18
N VAL A 46 4.06 0.34 4.07
CA VAL A 46 2.76 0.98 4.36
C VAL A 46 2.21 1.69 3.13
N GLY A 47 3.05 2.40 2.36
CA GLY A 47 2.67 3.05 1.12
C GLY A 47 2.14 2.07 0.06
N THR A 48 2.72 0.88 -0.03
CA THR A 48 2.24 -0.22 -0.89
C THR A 48 0.86 -0.70 -0.46
N ASN A 49 0.64 -0.93 0.84
CA ASN A 49 -0.66 -1.35 1.36
C ASN A 49 -1.73 -0.28 1.11
N ASN A 50 -1.42 0.99 1.37
CA ASN A 50 -2.34 2.10 1.10
C ASN A 50 -2.69 2.21 -0.40
N ALA A 51 -1.71 1.96 -1.29
CA ALA A 51 -1.95 1.94 -2.73
C ALA A 51 -2.87 0.78 -3.14
N ALA A 52 -2.72 -0.40 -2.55
CA ALA A 52 -3.60 -1.54 -2.76
C ALA A 52 -5.03 -1.27 -2.26
N ASP A 53 -5.17 -0.63 -1.10
CA ASP A 53 -6.49 -0.20 -0.59
C ASP A 53 -7.14 0.83 -1.52
N GLY A 54 -6.35 1.75 -2.08
CA GLY A 54 -6.80 2.68 -3.11
C GLY A 54 -7.31 1.99 -4.37
N ILE A 55 -6.64 0.93 -4.82
CA ILE A 55 -7.10 0.12 -5.96
C ILE A 55 -8.44 -0.56 -5.64
N ASN A 56 -8.58 -1.13 -4.44
CA ASN A 56 -9.81 -1.77 -4.01
C ASN A 56 -10.98 -0.78 -3.99
N LEU A 57 -10.75 0.42 -3.46
CA LEU A 57 -11.74 1.50 -3.48
C LEU A 57 -12.15 1.87 -4.90
N MET A 58 -11.18 2.02 -5.83
CA MET A 58 -11.47 2.33 -7.23
C MET A 58 -12.26 1.22 -7.93
N ASN A 59 -11.96 -0.05 -7.63
CA ASN A 59 -12.70 -1.19 -8.18
C ASN A 59 -14.16 -1.18 -7.72
N VAL A 60 -14.44 -0.80 -6.47
CA VAL A 60 -15.82 -0.65 -5.97
C VAL A 60 -16.54 0.48 -6.73
N ALA A 61 -15.88 1.63 -6.89
CA ALA A 61 -16.46 2.76 -7.63
C ALA A 61 -16.67 2.42 -9.12
N ASP A 62 -15.70 1.77 -9.78
CA ASP A 62 -15.83 1.38 -11.21
C ASP A 62 -16.93 0.35 -11.41
N GLY A 63 -17.11 -0.60 -10.49
CA GLY A 63 -18.20 -1.56 -10.54
C GLY A 63 -19.57 -0.89 -10.52
N ALA A 64 -19.77 0.09 -9.63
CA ALA A 64 -21.00 0.86 -9.58
C ALA A 64 -21.20 1.72 -10.85
N LEU A 65 -20.16 2.40 -11.31
CA LEU A 65 -20.20 3.18 -12.56
C LEU A 65 -20.49 2.31 -13.78
N SER A 66 -20.04 1.04 -13.79
CA SER A 66 -20.38 0.07 -14.85
C SER A 66 -21.87 -0.23 -14.88
N THR A 67 -22.47 -0.51 -13.73
CA THR A 67 -23.93 -0.75 -13.62
C THR A 67 -24.73 0.50 -14.04
N MET A 68 -24.28 1.70 -13.66
CA MET A 68 -24.89 2.95 -14.10
C MET A 68 -24.81 3.12 -15.62
N GLN A 69 -23.66 2.77 -16.22
CA GLN A 69 -23.47 2.86 -17.67
C GLN A 69 -24.41 1.94 -18.42
N ASP A 70 -24.61 0.72 -17.94
CA ASP A 70 -25.55 -0.25 -18.53
C ASP A 70 -26.98 0.29 -18.43
N SER A 71 -27.36 0.84 -17.30
CA SER A 71 -28.67 1.48 -17.08
C SER A 71 -28.88 2.67 -18.02
N LEU A 72 -27.87 3.53 -18.19
CA LEU A 72 -27.94 4.68 -19.12
C LEU A 72 -28.06 4.23 -20.58
N GLN A 73 -27.36 3.18 -20.99
CA GLN A 73 -27.50 2.60 -22.32
C GLN A 73 -28.92 2.08 -22.54
N ARG A 74 -29.50 1.42 -21.56
CA ARG A 74 -30.88 0.93 -21.61
C ARG A 74 -31.89 2.09 -21.70
N ILE A 75 -31.68 3.16 -20.92
CA ILE A 75 -32.51 4.38 -21.02
C ILE A 75 -32.41 4.98 -22.44
N ARG A 76 -31.20 4.99 -23.03
CA ARG A 76 -31.02 5.48 -24.40
C ARG A 76 -31.80 4.65 -25.43
N GLU A 77 -31.75 3.30 -25.32
CA GLU A 77 -32.52 2.40 -26.19
C GLU A 77 -34.02 2.66 -26.09
N LEU A 78 -34.54 2.79 -24.87
CA LEU A 78 -35.94 3.10 -24.60
C LEU A 78 -36.35 4.46 -25.11
N ALA A 79 -35.48 5.45 -24.98
CA ALA A 79 -35.73 6.81 -25.51
C ALA A 79 -35.77 6.79 -27.06
N VAL A 80 -34.87 6.05 -27.73
CA VAL A 80 -34.92 5.88 -29.19
C VAL A 80 -36.21 5.17 -29.58
N GLN A 81 -36.62 4.12 -28.83
CA GLN A 81 -37.88 3.44 -29.08
C GLN A 81 -39.07 4.39 -28.95
N ALA A 82 -39.13 5.22 -27.89
CA ALA A 82 -40.19 6.18 -27.67
C ALA A 82 -40.25 7.32 -28.73
N SER A 83 -39.14 7.58 -29.42
CA SER A 83 -39.06 8.56 -30.52
C SER A 83 -39.82 8.08 -31.77
N ASN A 84 -40.13 6.79 -31.86
CA ASN A 84 -40.86 6.27 -32.99
C ASN A 84 -42.36 6.67 -32.90
N GLY A 85 -42.88 7.29 -33.96
CA GLY A 85 -44.25 7.81 -34.02
C GLY A 85 -45.38 6.77 -34.03
N ILE A 86 -45.03 5.45 -34.05
CA ILE A 86 -46.01 4.40 -33.97
C ILE A 86 -46.50 4.14 -32.54
N TYR A 87 -45.78 4.59 -31.50
CA TYR A 87 -46.15 4.37 -30.11
C TYR A 87 -47.19 5.39 -29.66
N SER A 88 -48.28 4.87 -29.05
CA SER A 88 -49.32 5.69 -28.45
C SER A 88 -48.81 6.33 -27.14
N ALA A 89 -49.55 7.30 -26.62
CA ALA A 89 -49.22 7.94 -25.34
C ALA A 89 -49.19 6.89 -24.21
N SER A 90 -50.07 5.90 -24.22
CA SER A 90 -50.09 4.82 -23.25
C SER A 90 -48.85 3.91 -23.36
N ASP A 91 -48.35 3.63 -24.57
CA ASP A 91 -47.13 2.87 -24.76
C ASP A 91 -45.90 3.64 -24.26
N LYS A 92 -45.85 4.94 -24.51
CA LYS A 92 -44.80 5.82 -23.98
C LYS A 92 -44.81 5.91 -22.46
N GLU A 93 -45.99 5.83 -21.82
CA GLU A 93 -46.12 5.78 -20.37
C GLU A 93 -45.49 4.51 -19.78
N LEU A 94 -45.68 3.34 -20.43
CA LEU A 94 -45.03 2.09 -20.02
C LEU A 94 -43.50 2.18 -20.19
N ILE A 95 -43.04 2.77 -21.28
CA ILE A 95 -41.60 3.01 -21.49
C ILE A 95 -41.06 3.96 -20.40
N GLN A 96 -41.81 5.00 -20.04
CA GLN A 96 -41.41 5.95 -19.01
C GLN A 96 -41.29 5.28 -17.64
N MET A 97 -42.18 4.36 -17.28
CA MET A 97 -42.08 3.60 -16.03
C MET A 97 -40.78 2.76 -15.96
N GLU A 98 -40.36 2.13 -17.09
CA GLU A 98 -39.09 1.41 -17.15
C GLU A 98 -37.91 2.38 -16.98
N ILE A 99 -37.94 3.54 -17.67
CA ILE A 99 -36.91 4.59 -17.54
C ILE A 99 -36.81 5.09 -16.08
N ASP A 100 -37.93 5.33 -15.42
CA ASP A 100 -37.93 5.81 -14.03
C ASP A 100 -37.39 4.74 -13.07
N GLY A 101 -37.65 3.45 -13.32
CA GLY A 101 -37.02 2.35 -12.60
C GLY A 101 -35.50 2.31 -12.79
N LEU A 102 -35.00 2.54 -14.01
CA LEU A 102 -33.56 2.59 -14.30
C LEU A 102 -32.91 3.84 -13.66
N LYS A 103 -33.59 5.00 -13.68
CA LYS A 103 -33.12 6.22 -12.99
C LYS A 103 -33.01 5.98 -11.48
N ALA A 104 -34.01 5.31 -10.87
CA ALA A 104 -33.92 4.94 -9.46
C ALA A 104 -32.71 4.05 -9.17
N SER A 105 -32.47 3.04 -10.02
CA SER A 105 -31.30 2.19 -9.89
C SER A 105 -29.95 2.96 -9.98
N ILE A 106 -29.85 3.92 -10.91
CA ILE A 106 -28.68 4.80 -11.01
C ILE A 106 -28.51 5.62 -9.73
N GLN A 107 -29.60 6.19 -9.21
CA GLN A 107 -29.58 7.01 -8.00
C GLN A 107 -29.17 6.19 -6.77
N ASP A 108 -29.70 4.97 -6.67
CA ASP A 108 -29.37 4.04 -5.58
C ASP A 108 -27.90 3.62 -5.65
N ALA A 109 -27.39 3.32 -6.85
CA ALA A 109 -25.97 3.04 -7.06
C ALA A 109 -25.10 4.25 -6.68
N ALA A 110 -25.49 5.49 -7.08
CA ALA A 110 -24.73 6.70 -6.74
C ALA A 110 -24.67 6.97 -5.25
N LYS A 111 -25.80 6.82 -4.54
CA LYS A 111 -25.90 7.07 -3.10
C LYS A 111 -25.48 5.86 -2.25
N GLY A 112 -25.65 4.64 -2.79
CA GLY A 112 -25.38 3.40 -2.09
C GLY A 112 -23.91 3.01 -2.10
N THR A 113 -23.15 3.42 -3.13
CA THR A 113 -21.74 3.02 -3.26
C THR A 113 -20.88 3.66 -2.18
N GLU A 114 -20.35 2.80 -1.31
CA GLU A 114 -19.50 3.22 -0.21
C GLU A 114 -18.31 2.28 -0.03
N PHE A 115 -17.23 2.81 0.49
CA PHE A 115 -16.05 2.08 0.91
C PHE A 115 -15.65 2.56 2.32
N ASN A 116 -15.63 1.66 3.28
CA ASN A 116 -15.34 2.00 4.68
C ASN A 116 -16.16 3.21 5.18
N THR A 117 -17.49 3.18 4.99
CA THR A 117 -18.45 4.25 5.35
C THR A 117 -18.32 5.57 4.58
N MET A 118 -17.34 5.68 3.67
CA MET A 118 -17.18 6.85 2.80
C MET A 118 -18.00 6.67 1.53
N LYS A 119 -18.87 7.63 1.22
CA LYS A 119 -19.62 7.65 -0.03
C LYS A 119 -18.70 8.09 -1.16
N LEU A 120 -18.74 7.36 -2.29
CA LEU A 120 -17.77 7.55 -3.36
C LEU A 120 -18.33 8.35 -4.55
N LEU A 121 -19.65 8.29 -4.81
CA LEU A 121 -20.25 8.75 -6.05
C LEU A 121 -21.39 9.76 -5.84
N ASP A 122 -21.70 10.12 -4.61
CA ASP A 122 -22.81 11.05 -4.28
C ASP A 122 -22.40 12.52 -4.26
N GLY A 123 -21.13 12.82 -4.48
CA GLY A 123 -20.57 14.17 -4.46
C GLY A 123 -20.23 14.72 -3.07
N SER A 124 -20.42 13.95 -2.00
CA SER A 124 -20.03 14.35 -0.63
C SER A 124 -18.52 14.47 -0.46
N MET A 125 -17.75 13.72 -1.26
CA MET A 125 -16.29 13.74 -1.28
C MET A 125 -15.79 14.21 -2.65
N ALA A 126 -15.07 15.33 -2.68
CA ALA A 126 -14.49 15.86 -3.92
C ALA A 126 -13.19 15.17 -4.30
N SER A 127 -12.36 14.83 -3.30
CA SER A 127 -11.09 14.13 -3.52
C SER A 127 -10.68 13.33 -2.30
N LEU A 128 -9.89 12.28 -2.53
CA LEU A 128 -9.26 11.43 -1.51
C LEU A 128 -7.74 11.46 -1.70
N SER A 129 -7.01 11.76 -0.64
CA SER A 129 -5.55 11.69 -0.63
C SER A 129 -5.08 10.36 -0.07
N LEU A 130 -4.30 9.62 -0.85
CA LEU A 130 -3.65 8.36 -0.45
C LEU A 130 -2.18 8.60 -0.17
N ALA A 131 -1.74 8.33 1.05
CA ALA A 131 -0.33 8.38 1.43
C ALA A 131 0.40 7.13 0.90
N THR A 132 1.08 7.24 -0.24
CA THR A 132 1.72 6.12 -0.94
C THR A 132 3.24 6.14 -0.88
N ASN A 133 3.84 7.10 -0.16
CA ASN A 133 5.29 7.19 0.01
C ASN A 133 5.68 7.33 1.49
N PRO A 134 6.95 7.07 1.86
CA PRO A 134 7.42 7.13 3.24
C PRO A 134 7.31 8.49 3.91
N SER A 135 7.16 9.57 3.13
CA SER A 135 7.05 10.95 3.65
C SER A 135 5.60 11.36 3.92
N GLY A 136 4.63 10.45 3.74
CA GLY A 136 3.20 10.74 3.90
C GLY A 136 2.54 11.44 2.71
N GLY A 137 3.30 11.76 1.67
CA GLY A 137 2.75 12.25 0.40
C GLY A 137 2.23 11.10 -0.47
N GLY A 138 1.55 11.43 -1.55
CA GLY A 138 1.06 10.39 -2.44
C GLY A 138 0.15 10.86 -3.56
N LEU A 139 -0.87 10.07 -3.84
CA LEU A 139 -1.79 10.29 -4.95
C LEU A 139 -3.10 10.90 -4.47
N GLU A 140 -3.53 11.96 -5.13
CA GLU A 140 -4.88 12.49 -4.98
C GLU A 140 -5.80 11.87 -6.04
N ILE A 141 -6.92 11.31 -5.58
CA ILE A 141 -7.97 10.72 -6.39
C ILE A 141 -9.16 11.66 -6.34
N GLN A 142 -9.55 12.22 -7.49
CA GLN A 142 -10.78 12.99 -7.61
C GLN A 142 -11.97 12.03 -7.73
N MET A 143 -12.99 12.26 -6.91
CA MET A 143 -14.25 11.55 -6.94
C MET A 143 -15.28 12.35 -7.71
N ASP A 144 -16.04 11.67 -8.56
CA ASP A 144 -17.06 12.30 -9.38
C ASP A 144 -18.43 12.15 -8.73
N ASN A 145 -19.20 13.23 -8.73
CA ASN A 145 -20.61 13.15 -8.42
C ASN A 145 -21.35 12.54 -9.62
N SER A 146 -21.93 11.36 -9.41
CA SER A 146 -22.64 10.57 -10.42
C SER A 146 -24.15 10.45 -10.10
N THR A 147 -24.69 11.34 -9.30
CA THR A 147 -26.14 11.42 -9.05
C THR A 147 -26.90 11.86 -10.31
N LEU A 148 -28.20 11.52 -10.41
CA LEU A 148 -29.05 11.91 -11.52
C LEU A 148 -29.02 13.43 -11.79
N GLU A 149 -28.93 14.22 -10.74
CA GLU A 149 -28.86 15.68 -10.81
C GLU A 149 -27.54 16.12 -11.47
N SER A 150 -26.41 15.58 -11.05
CA SER A 150 -25.10 15.89 -11.62
C SER A 150 -24.95 15.38 -13.06
N LEU A 151 -25.60 14.26 -13.38
CA LEU A 151 -25.64 13.72 -14.75
C LEU A 151 -26.61 14.45 -15.67
N GLY A 152 -27.44 15.38 -15.14
CA GLY A 152 -28.38 16.18 -15.90
C GLY A 152 -29.62 15.43 -16.37
N ILE A 153 -29.90 14.23 -15.84
CA ILE A 153 -31.01 13.36 -16.28
C ILE A 153 -32.13 13.21 -15.26
N SER A 154 -32.10 13.99 -14.16
CA SER A 154 -33.13 13.91 -13.12
C SER A 154 -34.53 14.17 -13.67
N GLY A 155 -34.70 15.17 -14.56
CA GLY A 155 -35.95 15.54 -15.21
C GLY A 155 -36.21 14.84 -16.54
N PHE A 156 -35.37 13.90 -16.98
CA PHE A 156 -35.53 13.25 -18.27
C PHE A 156 -36.83 12.47 -18.35
N SER A 157 -37.63 12.70 -19.41
CA SER A 157 -38.93 12.07 -19.67
C SER A 157 -39.21 11.97 -21.16
N VAL A 158 -39.76 10.83 -21.59
CA VAL A 158 -40.17 10.57 -22.98
C VAL A 158 -41.64 10.90 -23.26
N MET A 159 -42.34 11.48 -22.26
CA MET A 159 -43.76 11.85 -22.36
C MET A 159 -44.00 13.16 -23.14
N GLY A 160 -42.94 13.99 -23.34
CA GLY A 160 -42.98 15.24 -24.09
C GLY A 160 -41.90 15.31 -25.14
N GLU A 161 -41.48 16.55 -25.47
CA GLU A 161 -40.25 16.75 -26.24
C GLU A 161 -39.03 16.45 -25.36
N PHE A 162 -38.13 15.63 -25.86
CA PHE A 162 -36.90 15.26 -25.17
C PHE A 162 -35.71 15.19 -26.13
N SER A 163 -34.52 15.37 -25.61
CA SER A 163 -33.28 15.22 -26.36
C SER A 163 -32.52 13.97 -25.93
N LEU A 164 -32.02 13.23 -26.91
CA LEU A 164 -31.08 12.12 -26.65
C LEU A 164 -29.72 12.63 -26.18
N ASP A 165 -29.40 13.91 -26.43
CA ASP A 165 -28.13 14.52 -26.03
C ASP A 165 -27.93 14.50 -24.51
N ASP A 166 -29.01 14.61 -23.73
CA ASP A 166 -28.93 14.55 -22.26
C ASP A 166 -28.41 13.21 -21.79
N ILE A 167 -28.93 12.12 -22.38
CA ILE A 167 -28.47 10.75 -22.07
C ILE A 167 -27.06 10.50 -22.59
N ASP A 168 -26.76 10.92 -23.82
CA ASP A 168 -25.42 10.78 -24.41
C ASP A 168 -24.36 11.56 -23.59
N ASN A 169 -24.70 12.72 -23.03
CA ASN A 169 -23.82 13.46 -22.15
C ASN A 169 -23.62 12.75 -20.80
N ALA A 170 -24.67 12.16 -20.23
CA ALA A 170 -24.57 11.33 -19.01
C ALA A 170 -23.67 10.10 -19.24
N ILE A 171 -23.84 9.39 -20.35
CA ILE A 171 -22.98 8.25 -20.75
C ILE A 171 -21.52 8.71 -20.88
N LYS A 172 -21.27 9.85 -21.53
CA LYS A 172 -19.91 10.41 -21.65
C LYS A 172 -19.31 10.76 -20.28
N ALA A 173 -20.11 11.34 -19.38
CA ALA A 173 -19.66 11.69 -18.02
C ALA A 173 -19.25 10.44 -17.23
N VAL A 174 -20.08 9.40 -17.22
CA VAL A 174 -19.78 8.12 -16.56
C VAL A 174 -18.57 7.45 -17.19
N SER A 175 -18.48 7.40 -18.51
CA SER A 175 -17.33 6.84 -19.22
C SER A 175 -16.03 7.57 -18.90
N LYS A 176 -16.06 8.91 -18.78
CA LYS A 176 -14.92 9.73 -18.37
C LYS A 176 -14.51 9.44 -16.93
N ALA A 177 -15.47 9.27 -16.03
CA ALA A 177 -15.21 8.90 -14.63
C ALA A 177 -14.51 7.53 -14.56
N ARG A 178 -15.02 6.51 -15.26
CA ARG A 178 -14.41 5.18 -15.36
C ARG A 178 -13.00 5.23 -15.94
N SER A 179 -12.80 5.98 -17.00
CA SER A 179 -11.47 6.16 -17.62
C SER A 179 -10.47 6.76 -16.63
N ARG A 180 -10.90 7.74 -15.80
CA ARG A 180 -10.05 8.32 -14.74
C ARG A 180 -9.72 7.28 -13.66
N MET A 181 -10.70 6.48 -13.22
CA MET A 181 -10.46 5.40 -12.25
C MET A 181 -9.43 4.40 -12.78
N GLY A 182 -9.59 3.93 -14.03
CA GLY A 182 -8.64 3.04 -14.67
C GLY A 182 -7.23 3.63 -14.80
N ALA A 183 -7.12 4.90 -15.19
CA ALA A 183 -5.84 5.59 -15.27
C ALA A 183 -5.15 5.70 -13.88
N LYS A 184 -5.92 6.03 -12.83
CA LYS A 184 -5.40 6.11 -11.46
C LYS A 184 -5.03 4.74 -10.91
N THR A 185 -5.79 3.68 -11.21
CA THR A 185 -5.44 2.29 -10.89
C THR A 185 -4.09 1.89 -11.49
N ASN A 186 -3.83 2.26 -12.76
CA ASN A 186 -2.53 2.02 -13.38
C ASN A 186 -1.40 2.80 -12.67
N VAL A 187 -1.61 4.05 -12.29
CA VAL A 187 -0.63 4.83 -11.51
C VAL A 187 -0.35 4.15 -10.17
N LEU A 188 -1.37 3.66 -9.46
CA LEU A 188 -1.18 2.96 -8.18
C LEU A 188 -0.42 1.64 -8.36
N ASN A 189 -0.69 0.86 -9.42
CA ASN A 189 0.07 -0.34 -9.74
C ASN A 189 1.56 -0.02 -9.99
N HIS A 190 1.85 1.05 -10.72
CA HIS A 190 3.24 1.51 -10.90
C HIS A 190 3.86 1.97 -9.58
N THR A 191 3.09 2.61 -8.71
CA THR A 191 3.55 3.04 -7.39
C THR A 191 3.88 1.85 -6.49
N ILE A 192 3.06 0.80 -6.50
CA ILE A 192 3.31 -0.46 -5.79
C ILE A 192 4.65 -1.06 -6.25
N ASN A 193 4.81 -1.26 -7.56
CA ASN A 193 6.06 -1.80 -8.12
C ASN A 193 7.30 -0.95 -7.76
N TYR A 194 7.16 0.37 -7.80
CA TYR A 194 8.24 1.28 -7.39
C TYR A 194 8.58 1.12 -5.90
N ASN A 195 7.56 1.11 -5.02
CA ASN A 195 7.74 0.99 -3.58
C ASN A 195 8.39 -0.34 -3.20
N GLU A 196 7.97 -1.45 -3.82
CA GLU A 196 8.56 -2.77 -3.59
C GLU A 196 10.02 -2.80 -3.99
N ASN A 197 10.37 -2.30 -5.18
CA ASN A 197 11.75 -2.23 -5.64
C ASN A 197 12.61 -1.31 -4.76
N ALA A 198 12.08 -0.15 -4.37
CA ALA A 198 12.76 0.77 -3.47
C ALA A 198 12.98 0.13 -2.09
N GLY A 199 11.95 -0.54 -1.54
CA GLY A 199 12.03 -1.28 -0.28
C GLY A 199 13.10 -2.38 -0.31
N LEU A 200 13.13 -3.20 -1.36
CA LEU A 200 14.14 -4.25 -1.54
C LEU A 200 15.57 -3.68 -1.60
N ASN A 201 15.77 -2.59 -2.33
CA ASN A 201 17.08 -1.95 -2.41
C ASN A 201 17.53 -1.36 -1.07
N LEU A 202 16.61 -0.76 -0.31
CA LEU A 202 16.89 -0.24 1.03
C LEU A 202 17.17 -1.38 2.03
N MET A 203 16.44 -2.48 1.96
CA MET A 203 16.70 -3.68 2.77
C MET A 203 18.08 -4.24 2.45
N ALA A 204 18.45 -4.35 1.18
CA ALA A 204 19.78 -4.82 0.78
C ALA A 204 20.90 -3.85 1.23
N ALA A 205 20.66 -2.55 1.22
CA ALA A 205 21.60 -1.56 1.77
C ALA A 205 21.72 -1.68 3.29
N ASN A 206 20.60 -1.84 3.98
CA ASN A 206 20.56 -2.05 5.44
C ASN A 206 21.29 -3.32 5.85
N SER A 207 21.06 -4.43 5.12
CA SER A 207 21.75 -5.70 5.33
C SER A 207 23.30 -5.55 5.24
N ARG A 208 23.78 -4.83 4.23
CA ARG A 208 25.23 -4.56 4.09
C ARG A 208 25.82 -3.75 5.24
N ILE A 209 25.02 -2.91 5.87
CA ILE A 209 25.47 -2.10 7.02
C ILE A 209 25.39 -2.90 8.32
N ARG A 210 24.27 -3.57 8.57
CA ARG A 210 23.91 -4.12 9.88
C ARG A 210 24.12 -5.61 10.03
N ASP A 211 24.03 -6.40 8.95
CA ASP A 211 24.13 -7.86 9.06
C ASP A 211 25.58 -8.31 9.20
N THR A 212 25.76 -9.46 9.86
CA THR A 212 27.08 -10.07 10.04
C THR A 212 27.34 -11.14 8.97
N ASP A 213 28.61 -11.25 8.57
CA ASP A 213 29.08 -12.46 7.90
C ASP A 213 29.19 -13.58 8.94
N TYR A 214 28.17 -14.45 8.94
CA TYR A 214 28.05 -15.53 9.92
C TYR A 214 29.23 -16.50 9.85
N GLY A 215 29.73 -16.82 8.66
CA GLY A 215 30.88 -17.69 8.47
C GLY A 215 32.13 -17.14 9.14
N ARG A 216 32.43 -15.86 8.89
CA ARG A 216 33.55 -15.16 9.51
C ARG A 216 33.39 -15.05 11.03
N ALA A 217 32.21 -14.72 11.51
CA ALA A 217 31.93 -14.58 12.95
C ALA A 217 32.11 -15.89 13.70
N VAL A 218 31.75 -17.04 13.12
CA VAL A 218 32.00 -18.38 13.70
C VAL A 218 33.48 -18.70 13.75
N ILE A 219 34.25 -18.39 12.70
CA ILE A 219 35.69 -18.58 12.66
C ILE A 219 36.39 -17.74 13.76
N ASP A 220 36.01 -16.46 13.86
CA ASP A 220 36.54 -15.56 14.89
C ASP A 220 36.21 -16.05 16.30
N LYS A 221 34.98 -16.52 16.52
CA LYS A 221 34.58 -17.12 17.81
C LYS A 221 35.43 -18.34 18.17
N ASN A 222 35.60 -19.27 17.25
CA ASN A 222 36.39 -20.48 17.48
C ASN A 222 37.85 -20.14 17.78
N ARG A 223 38.41 -19.15 17.05
CA ARG A 223 39.75 -18.64 17.33
C ARG A 223 39.87 -18.04 18.73
N ASP A 224 38.92 -17.22 19.13
CA ASP A 224 38.93 -16.59 20.45
C ASP A 224 38.74 -17.63 21.60
N ASP A 225 37.90 -18.65 21.38
CA ASP A 225 37.71 -19.75 22.32
C ASP A 225 39.02 -20.52 22.51
N ILE A 226 39.73 -20.86 21.43
CA ILE A 226 41.04 -21.55 21.47
C ILE A 226 42.07 -20.68 22.20
N LEU A 227 42.16 -19.40 21.88
CA LEU A 227 43.09 -18.48 22.54
C LEU A 227 42.75 -18.31 24.03
N SER A 228 41.49 -18.30 24.40
CA SER A 228 41.04 -18.25 25.79
C SER A 228 41.47 -19.50 26.58
N GLN A 229 41.28 -20.68 26.00
CA GLN A 229 41.72 -21.95 26.59
C GLN A 229 43.25 -21.98 26.76
N TYR A 230 44.00 -21.52 25.75
CA TYR A 230 45.45 -21.44 25.82
C TYR A 230 45.94 -20.48 26.91
N ARG A 231 45.29 -19.32 27.06
CA ARG A 231 45.62 -18.36 28.14
C ARG A 231 45.35 -18.94 29.52
N ILE A 232 44.22 -19.67 29.70
CA ILE A 232 43.94 -20.36 30.97
C ILE A 232 44.99 -21.40 31.28
N PHE A 233 45.42 -22.17 30.27
CA PHE A 233 46.48 -23.17 30.42
C PHE A 233 47.83 -22.51 30.79
N ALA A 234 48.21 -21.46 30.11
CA ALA A 234 49.44 -20.69 30.38
C ALA A 234 49.43 -20.09 31.79
N MET A 235 48.30 -19.53 32.25
CA MET A 235 48.18 -19.03 33.63
C MET A 235 48.29 -20.14 34.66
N LYS A 236 47.67 -21.31 34.43
CA LYS A 236 47.83 -22.46 35.33
C LYS A 236 49.27 -22.92 35.40
N ALA A 237 49.97 -23.00 34.27
CA ALA A 237 51.40 -23.36 34.23
C ALA A 237 52.26 -22.36 34.99
N GLN A 238 52.00 -21.07 34.84
CA GLN A 238 52.71 -20.02 35.57
C GLN A 238 52.46 -20.09 37.10
N MET A 239 51.20 -20.31 37.51
CA MET A 239 50.86 -20.50 38.93
C MET A 239 51.54 -21.74 39.54
N ASN A 240 51.58 -22.85 38.80
CA ASN A 240 52.26 -24.05 39.23
C ASN A 240 53.78 -23.84 39.38
N ASN A 241 54.40 -23.10 38.45
CA ASN A 241 55.82 -22.73 38.53
C ASN A 241 56.09 -21.82 39.74
N GLN A 242 55.25 -20.83 40.03
CA GLN A 242 55.37 -19.95 41.21
C GLN A 242 55.18 -20.74 42.49
N ALA A 243 54.20 -21.66 42.53
CA ALA A 243 54.01 -22.52 43.71
C ALA A 243 55.21 -23.48 43.92
N GLY A 244 55.87 -23.92 42.84
CA GLY A 244 57.10 -24.72 42.91
C GLY A 244 58.30 -23.94 43.48
N VAL A 245 58.44 -22.67 43.05
CA VAL A 245 59.49 -21.78 43.55
C VAL A 245 59.29 -21.45 45.06
N LEU A 246 58.02 -21.23 45.45
CA LEU A 246 57.69 -21.02 46.90
C LEU A 246 57.94 -22.20 47.75
N LYS A 247 57.83 -23.46 47.27
CA LYS A 247 58.17 -24.68 47.94
C LYS A 247 59.66 -24.88 48.04
N LEU A 248 60.49 -24.31 47.24
CA LEU A 248 61.92 -24.34 47.26
C LEU A 248 62.56 -23.30 48.18
N LEU A 249 61.81 -22.26 48.53
CA LEU A 249 62.27 -21.13 49.37
C LEU A 249 61.82 -21.25 50.83
N GLY A 250 60.94 -22.13 51.19
CA GLY A 250 60.45 -22.41 52.56
C GLY A 250 60.50 -23.83 52.92
#